data_aeb7a19b98782a094403e1e6811c80ab
#
_entry.id   aeb7a19b98782a094403e1e6811c80ab
#
_cell.length_a   1.000
_cell.length_b   1.000
_cell.length_c   1.000
_cell.angle_alpha   90.00
_cell.angle_beta   90.00
_cell.angle_gamma   90.00
#
_symmetry.space_group_name_H-M   'P 1'
#
loop_
_entity.id
_entity.type
_entity.pdbx_description
1 polymer ?
#
loop_
_entity_poly.entity_id
_entity_poly.type
_entity_poly.pdbx_seq_one_letter_code
_entity_poly.pdbx_strand_id
1 'polypeptide(L)'
;MPVPSTAYCYVFKILENEQVAPQMMRLRLECPELARSIEPGQFMNLRVPGDPSEILRLPFSWSCKDAEAGWVEFAYLVIGKGTERLAGLPAGTTSDLLGPAGHGWQVPAGAKRAMVV
;
A
#
# COMPACT_ATOMS: atom_id res chain seq x y z
N MET A 1 -12.73 -1.74 26.94
CA MET A 1 -12.28 -0.63 26.11
C MET A 1 -11.88 -1.14 24.74
N PRO A 2 -12.44 -0.57 23.70
CA PRO A 2 -12.08 -1.02 22.37
C PRO A 2 -10.58 -0.78 22.13
N VAL A 3 -9.97 -1.73 21.46
CA VAL A 3 -8.59 -1.57 21.03
C VAL A 3 -8.55 -0.39 20.06
N PRO A 4 -7.70 0.60 20.27
CA PRO A 4 -7.59 1.71 19.31
C PRO A 4 -7.22 1.16 17.94
N SER A 5 -7.54 1.93 16.91
CA SER A 5 -7.14 1.59 15.56
C SER A 5 -5.68 1.23 15.53
N THR A 6 -5.35 0.13 14.86
CA THR A 6 -3.98 -0.33 14.71
C THR A 6 -3.26 0.34 13.55
N ALA A 7 -3.88 1.35 12.92
CA ALA A 7 -3.25 2.11 11.87
C ALA A 7 -2.24 3.09 12.46
N TYR A 8 -1.00 2.96 12.02
CA TYR A 8 0.10 3.82 12.44
C TYR A 8 0.60 4.62 11.24
N CYS A 9 1.26 5.74 11.53
CA CYS A 9 1.91 6.54 10.51
C CYS A 9 3.37 6.11 10.39
N TYR A 10 3.76 5.61 9.22
CA TYR A 10 5.12 5.18 8.95
C TYR A 10 5.69 5.91 7.76
N VAL A 11 6.99 6.17 7.80
CA VAL A 11 7.72 6.68 6.63
C VAL A 11 8.03 5.53 5.70
N PHE A 12 7.87 5.75 4.41
CA PHE A 12 8.26 4.78 3.39
C PHE A 12 9.16 5.42 2.34
N LYS A 13 9.88 4.58 1.62
CA LYS A 13 10.70 4.99 0.47
C LYS A 13 10.29 4.16 -0.74
N ILE A 14 10.12 4.81 -1.89
CA ILE A 14 9.82 4.11 -3.13
C ILE A 14 11.09 3.41 -3.62
N LEU A 15 11.02 2.10 -3.78
CA LEU A 15 12.10 1.28 -4.34
C LEU A 15 11.95 1.14 -5.84
N GLU A 16 10.73 0.91 -6.32
CA GLU A 16 10.41 0.73 -7.73
C GLU A 16 9.04 1.33 -8.01
N ASN A 17 8.89 1.96 -9.16
CA ASN A 17 7.61 2.51 -9.62
C ASN A 17 7.62 2.43 -11.14
N GLU A 18 7.09 1.34 -11.69
CA GLU A 18 7.23 0.97 -13.09
C GLU A 18 5.89 0.72 -13.75
N GLN A 19 5.79 1.12 -15.02
CA GLN A 19 4.63 0.76 -15.82
C GLN A 19 4.73 -0.71 -16.24
N VAL A 20 3.68 -1.48 -15.96
CA VAL A 20 3.64 -2.92 -16.28
C VAL A 20 2.61 -3.26 -17.34
N ALA A 21 1.67 -2.34 -17.60
CA ALA A 21 0.64 -2.49 -18.63
C ALA A 21 0.11 -1.08 -18.95
N PRO A 22 -0.69 -0.91 -20.01
CA PRO A 22 -1.29 0.40 -20.28
C PRO A 22 -2.07 0.90 -19.05
N GLN A 23 -1.76 2.10 -18.60
CA GLN A 23 -2.35 2.74 -17.42
C GLN A 23 -2.20 1.97 -16.11
N MET A 24 -1.35 0.95 -16.07
CA MET A 24 -1.12 0.18 -14.85
C MET A 24 0.33 0.27 -14.42
N MET A 25 0.52 0.59 -13.15
CA MET A 25 1.82 0.73 -12.52
C MET A 25 2.00 -0.33 -11.44
N ARG A 26 3.24 -0.69 -11.19
CA ARG A 26 3.63 -1.51 -10.05
C ARG A 26 4.56 -0.68 -9.18
N LEU A 27 4.24 -0.56 -7.90
CA LEU A 27 5.04 0.19 -6.95
C LEU A 27 5.50 -0.74 -5.83
N ARG A 28 6.80 -0.72 -5.56
CA ARG A 28 7.38 -1.39 -4.41
C ARG A 28 7.89 -0.33 -3.45
N LEU A 29 7.44 -0.36 -2.22
CA LEU A 29 7.87 0.58 -1.19
C LEU A 29 8.60 -0.15 -0.07
N GLU A 30 9.61 0.51 0.48
CA GLU A 30 10.31 0.05 1.66
C GLU A 30 9.64 0.63 2.89
N CYS A 31 9.13 -0.23 3.73
CA CYS A 31 8.53 0.12 5.03
C CYS A 31 8.53 -1.14 5.89
N PRO A 32 9.63 -1.39 6.62
CA PRO A 32 9.76 -2.63 7.40
C PRO A 32 8.62 -2.85 8.40
N GLU A 33 8.16 -1.79 9.03
CA GLU A 33 7.09 -1.87 10.03
C GLU A 33 5.79 -2.36 9.38
N LEU A 34 5.44 -1.83 8.20
CA LEU A 34 4.26 -2.25 7.48
C LEU A 34 4.42 -3.67 6.93
N ALA A 35 5.59 -3.98 6.39
CA ALA A 35 5.87 -5.30 5.81
C ALA A 35 5.70 -6.41 6.84
N ARG A 36 6.05 -6.16 8.10
CA ARG A 36 5.90 -7.13 9.17
C ARG A 36 4.48 -7.27 9.68
N SER A 37 3.65 -6.24 9.54
CA SER A 37 2.35 -6.18 10.19
C SER A 37 1.15 -6.32 9.27
N ILE A 38 1.28 -5.98 7.99
CA ILE A 38 0.13 -6.01 7.09
C ILE A 38 -0.28 -7.43 6.72
N GLU A 39 -1.59 -7.68 6.79
CA GLU A 39 -2.19 -8.99 6.55
C GLU A 39 -3.05 -8.96 5.28
N PRO A 40 -3.27 -10.09 4.62
CA PRO A 40 -4.18 -10.15 3.46
C PRO A 40 -5.57 -9.62 3.82
N GLY A 41 -6.10 -8.73 2.98
CA GLY A 41 -7.38 -8.07 3.21
C GLY A 41 -7.27 -6.69 3.82
N GLN A 42 -6.12 -6.35 4.35
CA GLN A 42 -5.84 -5.00 4.85
C GLN A 42 -5.33 -4.09 3.73
N PHE A 43 -5.29 -2.80 4.00
CA PHE A 43 -4.83 -1.79 3.04
C PHE A 43 -4.02 -0.71 3.75
N MET A 44 -3.48 0.20 2.98
CA MET A 44 -2.70 1.33 3.47
C MET A 44 -3.12 2.60 2.75
N ASN A 45 -3.00 3.73 3.43
CA ASN A 45 -3.28 5.05 2.86
C ASN A 45 -1.95 5.78 2.66
N LEU A 46 -1.53 5.89 1.41
CA LEU A 46 -0.27 6.56 1.07
C LEU A 46 -0.48 8.06 0.91
N ARG A 47 0.39 8.83 1.51
CA ARG A 47 0.48 10.26 1.21
C ARG A 47 1.28 10.43 -0.08
N VAL A 48 0.66 11.09 -1.06
CA VAL A 48 1.31 11.38 -2.34
C VAL A 48 1.89 12.77 -2.26
N PRO A 49 3.22 12.91 -2.26
CA PRO A 49 3.84 14.24 -2.23
C PRO A 49 3.56 15.01 -3.52
N GLY A 50 3.43 16.30 -3.40
CA GLY A 50 3.10 17.16 -4.53
C GLY A 50 2.87 18.59 -4.06
N ASP A 51 1.76 19.19 -4.45
CA ASP A 51 1.42 20.55 -4.05
C ASP A 51 1.31 20.64 -2.51
N PRO A 52 2.09 21.50 -1.84
CA PRO A 52 2.04 21.64 -0.39
C PRO A 52 0.68 22.10 0.14
N SER A 53 -0.16 22.69 -0.69
CA SER A 53 -1.50 23.10 -0.31
C SER A 53 -2.50 21.95 -0.27
N GLU A 54 -2.14 20.78 -0.82
CA GLU A 54 -3.00 19.61 -0.87
C GLU A 54 -2.43 18.47 -0.03
N ILE A 55 -3.23 17.97 0.90
CA ILE A 55 -2.91 16.75 1.63
C ILE A 55 -3.68 15.64 0.94
N LEU A 56 -2.97 14.86 0.14
CA LEU A 56 -3.58 13.78 -0.62
C LEU A 56 -3.12 12.43 -0.08
N ARG A 57 -4.08 11.62 0.36
CA ARG A 57 -3.84 10.24 0.71
C ARG A 57 -4.70 9.35 -0.17
N LEU A 58 -4.09 8.30 -0.70
CA LEU A 58 -4.77 7.34 -1.56
C LEU A 58 -4.73 5.96 -0.90
N PRO A 59 -5.88 5.26 -0.87
CA PRO A 59 -5.93 3.91 -0.32
C PRO A 59 -5.47 2.89 -1.36
N PHE A 60 -4.62 1.95 -0.93
CA PHE A 60 -4.16 0.87 -1.78
C PHE A 60 -4.18 -0.45 -1.03
N SER A 61 -4.72 -1.47 -1.67
CA SER A 61 -4.49 -2.85 -1.27
C SER A 61 -3.10 -3.27 -1.74
N TRP A 62 -2.56 -4.30 -1.14
CA TRP A 62 -1.22 -4.78 -1.48
C TRP A 62 -1.29 -6.15 -2.14
N SER A 63 -0.31 -6.48 -2.96
CA SER A 63 -0.27 -7.74 -3.69
C SER A 63 0.76 -8.72 -3.17
N CYS A 64 1.93 -8.25 -2.74
CA CYS A 64 2.93 -9.10 -2.12
C CYS A 64 3.87 -8.30 -1.23
N LYS A 65 4.61 -9.00 -0.40
CA LYS A 65 5.55 -8.38 0.52
C LYS A 65 6.71 -9.33 0.82
N ASP A 66 7.78 -8.74 1.34
CA ASP A 66 8.88 -9.48 1.94
C ASP A 66 9.15 -8.86 3.31
N ALA A 67 8.75 -9.55 4.36
CA ALA A 67 8.88 -9.04 5.72
C ALA A 67 10.34 -8.92 6.16
N GLU A 68 11.21 -9.80 5.68
CA GLU A 68 12.64 -9.76 6.02
C GLU A 68 13.35 -8.62 5.30
N ALA A 69 13.09 -8.47 4.00
CA ALA A 69 13.66 -7.38 3.22
C ALA A 69 12.99 -6.04 3.54
N GLY A 70 11.79 -6.06 4.09
CA GLY A 70 11.10 -4.86 4.55
C GLY A 70 10.38 -4.09 3.46
N TRP A 71 9.85 -4.75 2.44
CA TRP A 71 9.11 -4.06 1.38
C TRP A 71 7.71 -4.63 1.18
N VAL A 72 6.84 -3.78 0.63
CA VAL A 72 5.47 -4.11 0.23
C VAL A 72 5.27 -3.63 -1.20
N GLU A 73 4.56 -4.41 -1.99
CA GLU A 73 4.33 -4.12 -3.41
C GLU A 73 2.84 -4.12 -3.72
N PHE A 74 2.43 -3.24 -4.61
CA PHE A 74 1.07 -3.19 -5.11
C PHE A 74 1.02 -2.69 -6.56
N ALA A 75 -0.06 -3.03 -7.25
CA ALA A 75 -0.35 -2.53 -8.59
C ALA A 75 -1.49 -1.52 -8.50
N TYR A 76 -1.46 -0.50 -9.34
CA TYR A 76 -2.50 0.51 -9.35
C TYR A 76 -2.74 1.04 -10.76
N LEU A 77 -3.97 1.50 -11.00
CA LEU A 77 -4.35 2.11 -12.27
C LEU A 77 -4.16 3.63 -12.18
N VAL A 78 -3.67 4.20 -13.27
CA VAL A 78 -3.53 5.65 -13.38
C VAL A 78 -4.85 6.19 -13.95
N ILE A 79 -5.71 6.67 -13.06
CA ILE A 79 -7.09 7.04 -13.39
C ILE A 79 -7.48 8.45 -12.96
N GLY A 80 -6.58 9.21 -12.35
CA GLY A 80 -6.89 10.56 -11.89
C GLY A 80 -5.65 11.28 -11.45
N LYS A 81 -5.80 12.52 -11.00
CA LYS A 81 -4.67 13.38 -10.63
C LYS A 81 -3.77 12.78 -9.56
N GLY A 82 -4.34 12.12 -8.56
CA GLY A 82 -3.57 11.51 -7.48
C GLY A 82 -2.69 10.38 -7.98
N THR A 83 -3.25 9.47 -8.77
CA THR A 83 -2.48 8.34 -9.32
C THR A 83 -1.52 8.79 -10.42
N GLU A 84 -1.86 9.83 -11.19
CA GLU A 84 -0.92 10.43 -12.14
C GLU A 84 0.30 11.00 -11.43
N ARG A 85 0.08 11.70 -10.31
CA ARG A 85 1.16 12.25 -9.50
C ARG A 85 2.00 11.13 -8.90
N LEU A 86 1.36 10.09 -8.39
CA LEU A 86 2.07 8.93 -7.84
C LEU A 86 2.93 8.26 -8.91
N ALA A 87 2.39 8.09 -10.13
CA ALA A 87 3.11 7.45 -11.24
C ALA A 87 4.36 8.22 -11.66
N GLY A 88 4.41 9.52 -11.41
CA GLY A 88 5.56 10.37 -11.73
C GLY A 88 6.66 10.37 -10.66
N LEU A 89 6.46 9.72 -9.53
CA LEU A 89 7.45 9.74 -8.45
C LEU A 89 8.58 8.75 -8.72
N PRO A 90 9.84 9.21 -8.70
CA PRO A 90 10.98 8.31 -8.95
C PRO A 90 11.31 7.44 -7.74
N ALA A 91 12.06 6.37 -7.99
CA ALA A 91 12.67 5.59 -6.93
C ALA A 91 13.53 6.49 -6.03
N GLY A 92 13.50 6.22 -4.74
CA GLY A 92 14.18 7.05 -3.75
C GLY A 92 13.29 8.12 -3.11
N THR A 93 12.12 8.40 -3.68
CA THR A 93 11.16 9.33 -3.09
C THR A 93 10.68 8.78 -1.74
N THR A 94 10.65 9.65 -0.73
CA THR A 94 10.14 9.29 0.60
C THR A 94 8.83 10.03 0.87
N SER A 95 7.96 9.37 1.59
CA SER A 95 6.70 9.95 2.06
C SER A 95 6.24 9.17 3.30
N ASP A 96 5.00 9.32 3.67
CA ASP A 96 4.45 8.58 4.80
C ASP A 96 3.15 7.88 4.42
N LEU A 97 2.78 6.89 5.21
CA LEU A 97 1.54 6.15 5.04
C LEU A 97 0.88 5.89 6.39
N LEU A 98 -0.42 5.70 6.34
CA LEU A 98 -1.19 5.21 7.47
C LEU A 98 -1.57 3.76 7.20
N GLY A 99 -1.20 2.88 8.09
CA GLY A 99 -1.51 1.45 7.94
C GLY A 99 -0.85 0.60 9.02
N PRO A 100 -1.14 -0.69 9.02
CA PRO A 100 -2.17 -1.34 8.21
C PRO A 100 -3.58 -0.92 8.66
N ALA A 101 -4.52 -0.88 7.73
CA ALA A 101 -5.90 -0.50 7.99
C ALA A 101 -6.85 -1.61 7.56
N GLY A 102 -8.05 -1.63 8.15
CA GLY A 102 -9.05 -2.65 7.87
C GLY A 102 -8.77 -3.96 8.59
N HIS A 103 -9.57 -4.97 8.26
CA HIS A 103 -9.47 -6.30 8.84
C HIS A 103 -8.88 -7.27 7.83
N GLY A 104 -8.02 -8.18 8.31
CA GLY A 104 -7.52 -9.26 7.48
C GLY A 104 -8.61 -10.26 7.14
N TRP A 105 -8.37 -11.02 6.08
CA TRP A 105 -9.24 -12.11 5.72
C TRP A 105 -9.21 -13.20 6.78
N GLN A 106 -10.38 -13.73 7.11
CA GLN A 106 -10.51 -14.86 8.03
C GLN A 106 -11.08 -16.04 7.27
N VAL A 107 -10.32 -17.11 7.21
CA VAL A 107 -10.76 -18.35 6.57
C VAL A 107 -11.45 -19.20 7.64
N PRO A 108 -12.74 -19.58 7.45
CA PRO A 108 -13.42 -20.43 8.40
C PRO A 108 -12.70 -21.77 8.58
N ALA A 109 -12.71 -22.28 9.81
CA ALA A 109 -12.13 -23.58 10.09
C ALA A 109 -12.81 -24.66 9.24
N GLY A 110 -12.02 -25.53 8.61
CA GLY A 110 -12.55 -26.59 7.75
C GLY A 110 -12.88 -26.15 6.33
N ALA A 111 -12.70 -24.89 5.96
CA ALA A 111 -12.89 -24.47 4.59
C ALA A 111 -11.86 -25.14 3.68
N LYS A 112 -12.32 -25.70 2.55
CA LYS A 112 -11.48 -26.43 1.59
C LYS A 112 -11.40 -25.75 0.24
N ARG A 113 -12.26 -24.76 -0.01
CA ARG A 113 -12.33 -24.07 -1.28
C ARG A 113 -12.63 -22.59 -1.05
N ALA A 114 -12.08 -21.76 -1.89
CA ALA A 114 -12.37 -20.32 -1.92
C ALA A 114 -12.56 -19.88 -3.36
N MET A 115 -13.47 -18.93 -3.56
CA MET A 115 -13.66 -18.29 -4.85
C MET A 115 -13.32 -16.81 -4.69
N VAL A 116 -12.48 -16.33 -5.58
CA VAL A 116 -12.11 -14.92 -5.65
C VAL A 116 -12.72 -14.33 -6.93
N VAL A 117 -13.50 -13.27 -6.77
CA VAL A 117 -14.17 -12.61 -7.88
C VAL A 117 -13.71 -11.17 -8.03
#